data_7ed184cdf107e8da1c8b9a2e51bd5b8e
#
_entry.id   7ed184cdf107e8da1c8b9a2e51bd5b8e
#
_cell.length_a   1.000
_cell.length_b   1.000
_cell.length_c   1.000
_cell.angle_alpha   90.00
_cell.angle_beta   90.00
_cell.angle_gamma   90.00
#
_symmetry.space_group_name_H-M   'P 1'
#
loop_
_entity.id
_entity.type
_entity.pdbx_description
1 polymer ?
#
loop_
_entity_poly.entity_id
_entity_poly.type
_entity_poly.pdbx_seq_one_letter_code
_entity_poly.pdbx_strand_id
1 'polypeptide(L)'
;MEPAGSFSLPKARRLTHRSEYERVKQNGITQRSRLLMLNAMPVENSGPWRAGFVTSGRLGGAVIRNRVRRRLREIVRRHQHELRQGVWFIIIARYEAATATYDALEDEWLRLARRASILL
;
A
#
# COMPACT_ATOMS: atom_id res chain seq x y z
N MET A 1 -18.42 -8.38 12.51
CA MET A 1 -18.09 -9.26 11.36
C MET A 1 -18.19 -8.43 10.08
N GLU A 2 -17.16 -8.47 9.28
CA GLU A 2 -17.20 -7.75 8.01
C GLU A 2 -18.13 -8.43 7.02
N PRO A 3 -18.82 -7.66 6.18
CA PRO A 3 -19.62 -8.25 5.10
C PRO A 3 -18.73 -9.06 4.17
N ALA A 4 -19.25 -10.17 3.67
CA ALA A 4 -18.56 -10.95 2.68
C ALA A 4 -18.26 -10.09 1.45
N GLY A 5 -17.05 -10.18 0.92
CA GLY A 5 -16.64 -9.44 -0.26
C GLY A 5 -16.18 -8.00 0.01
N SER A 6 -16.09 -7.59 1.26
CA SER A 6 -15.54 -6.27 1.58
C SER A 6 -14.02 -6.31 1.46
N PHE A 7 -13.48 -5.60 0.47
CA PHE A 7 -12.04 -5.46 0.24
C PHE A 7 -11.53 -4.07 0.61
N SER A 8 -12.39 -3.26 1.22
CA SER A 8 -12.03 -1.91 1.61
C SER A 8 -11.36 -1.90 2.96
N LEU A 9 -10.31 -1.11 3.07
CA LEU A 9 -9.74 -0.79 4.37
C LEU A 9 -10.60 0.27 5.05
N PRO A 10 -10.78 0.22 6.37
CA PRO A 10 -11.47 1.28 7.09
C PRO A 10 -10.81 2.63 6.84
N LYS A 11 -11.60 3.69 6.86
CA LYS A 11 -11.09 5.06 6.64
C LYS A 11 -9.95 5.41 7.58
N ALA A 12 -10.02 4.95 8.83
CA ALA A 12 -8.98 5.21 9.83
C ALA A 12 -7.63 4.58 9.47
N ARG A 13 -7.62 3.59 8.58
CA ARG A 13 -6.40 2.92 8.12
C ARG A 13 -5.89 3.44 6.79
N ARG A 14 -6.54 4.46 6.22
CA ARG A 14 -6.15 5.01 4.91
C ARG A 14 -5.59 6.41 5.06
N LEU A 15 -4.52 6.67 4.33
CA LEU A 15 -4.05 8.04 4.13
C LEU A 15 -5.00 8.70 3.15
N THR A 16 -5.50 9.90 3.48
CA THR A 16 -6.52 10.57 2.68
C THR A 16 -6.10 11.97 2.23
N HIS A 17 -5.27 12.65 3.02
CA HIS A 17 -4.87 14.02 2.72
C HIS A 17 -3.56 14.07 1.95
N ARG A 18 -3.48 15.00 1.01
CA ARG A 18 -2.27 15.23 0.23
C ARG A 18 -1.05 15.48 1.12
N SER A 19 -1.23 16.23 2.19
CA SER A 19 -0.16 16.53 3.13
C SER A 19 0.41 15.27 3.79
N GLU A 20 -0.43 14.28 4.04
CA GLU A 20 0.01 13.00 4.59
C GLU A 20 0.90 12.24 3.61
N TYR A 21 0.50 12.20 2.33
CA TYR A 21 1.30 11.59 1.27
C TYR A 21 2.64 12.28 1.10
N GLU A 22 2.64 13.61 1.09
CA GLU A 22 3.86 14.39 0.95
C GLU A 22 4.82 14.15 2.13
N ARG A 23 4.27 14.08 3.34
CA ARG A 23 5.06 13.82 4.54
C ARG A 23 5.78 12.47 4.47
N VAL A 24 5.08 11.42 4.04
CA VAL A 24 5.68 10.10 3.89
C VAL A 24 6.75 10.10 2.81
N LYS A 25 6.49 10.74 1.68
CA LYS A 25 7.46 10.82 0.58
C LYS A 25 8.72 11.57 0.97
N GLN A 26 8.60 12.64 1.74
CA GLN A 26 9.75 13.47 2.12
C GLN A 26 10.57 12.87 3.24
N ASN A 27 9.93 12.17 4.19
CA ASN A 27 10.59 11.73 5.42
C ASN A 27 10.72 10.21 5.52
N GLY A 28 10.11 9.46 4.62
CA GLY A 28 10.15 8.01 4.63
C GLY A 28 11.31 7.43 3.86
N ILE A 29 11.49 6.13 4.02
CA ILE A 29 12.42 5.35 3.19
C ILE A 29 11.67 4.84 1.96
N THR A 30 12.42 4.57 0.88
CA THR A 30 11.85 4.06 -0.36
C THR A 30 12.46 2.72 -0.71
N GLN A 31 11.60 1.75 -1.01
CA GLN A 31 11.99 0.45 -1.54
C GLN A 31 11.33 0.27 -2.90
N ARG A 32 12.02 -0.34 -3.84
CA ARG A 32 11.54 -0.51 -5.21
C ARG A 32 11.64 -1.93 -5.68
N SER A 33 10.68 -2.32 -6.50
CA SER A 33 10.72 -3.57 -7.25
C SER A 33 10.21 -3.29 -8.66
N ARG A 34 10.11 -4.34 -9.48
CA ARG A 34 9.64 -4.18 -10.85
C ARG A 34 8.19 -3.67 -10.93
N LEU A 35 7.33 -4.16 -10.05
CA LEU A 35 5.89 -3.87 -10.09
C LEU A 35 5.48 -2.72 -9.18
N LEU A 36 6.18 -2.53 -8.07
CA LEU A 36 5.76 -1.63 -7.01
C LEU A 36 6.89 -0.78 -6.48
N MET A 37 6.52 0.34 -5.89
CA MET A 37 7.41 1.14 -5.06
C MET A 37 6.72 1.35 -3.71
N LEU A 38 7.49 1.27 -2.64
CA LEU A 38 6.99 1.44 -1.28
C LEU A 38 7.72 2.58 -0.61
N ASN A 39 6.96 3.57 -0.12
CA ASN A 39 7.48 4.60 0.78
C ASN A 39 6.92 4.32 2.17
N ALA A 40 7.77 4.31 3.18
CA ALA A 40 7.33 4.01 4.54
C ALA A 40 8.03 4.90 5.55
N MET A 41 7.30 5.32 6.58
CA MET A 41 7.77 6.24 7.59
C MET A 41 7.20 5.85 8.95
N PRO A 42 8.03 5.76 10.01
CA PRO A 42 7.50 5.64 11.36
C PRO A 42 6.86 6.96 11.78
N VAL A 43 5.80 6.88 12.55
CA VAL A 43 5.12 8.05 13.11
C VAL A 43 5.17 7.96 14.63
N GLU A 44 5.61 9.03 15.25
CA GLU A 44 5.66 9.08 16.71
C GLU A 44 4.27 8.94 17.32
N ASN A 45 4.23 8.42 18.55
CA ASN A 45 3.00 8.18 19.30
C ASN A 45 2.13 7.08 18.71
N SER A 46 2.79 6.05 18.25
CA SER A 46 2.24 4.72 17.88
C SER A 46 0.72 4.66 17.80
N GLY A 47 0.17 5.28 16.78
CA GLY A 47 -1.21 5.06 16.38
C GLY A 47 -1.30 3.81 15.51
N PRO A 48 -2.46 3.55 14.96
CA PRO A 48 -2.60 2.46 14.00
C PRO A 48 -1.76 2.71 12.75
N TRP A 49 -1.34 1.63 12.08
CA TRP A 49 -0.73 1.78 10.77
C TRP A 49 -1.75 2.42 9.81
N ARG A 50 -1.24 3.18 8.82
CA ARG A 50 -2.09 3.77 7.78
C ARG A 50 -1.44 3.58 6.42
N ALA A 51 -2.25 3.30 5.41
CA ALA A 51 -1.79 2.97 4.08
C ALA A 51 -2.36 3.91 3.03
N GLY A 52 -1.53 4.29 2.08
CA GLY A 52 -1.94 5.02 0.89
C GLY A 52 -1.65 4.20 -0.36
N PHE A 53 -2.41 4.46 -1.41
CA PHE A 53 -2.30 3.73 -2.67
C PHE A 53 -2.28 4.72 -3.82
N VAL A 54 -1.29 4.60 -4.69
CA VAL A 54 -1.15 5.48 -5.85
C VAL A 54 -1.22 4.63 -7.12
N THR A 55 -2.24 4.87 -7.93
CA THR A 55 -2.41 4.26 -9.23
C THR A 55 -2.59 5.36 -10.27
N SER A 56 -1.51 5.69 -10.97
CA SER A 56 -1.51 6.80 -11.93
C SER A 56 -2.14 6.41 -13.27
N GLY A 57 -2.41 7.43 -14.08
CA GLY A 57 -2.93 7.23 -15.43
C GLY A 57 -2.02 6.42 -16.35
N ARG A 58 -0.73 6.28 -16.00
CA ARG A 58 0.22 5.45 -16.76
C ARG A 58 -0.13 3.97 -16.75
N LEU A 59 -0.89 3.52 -15.76
CA LEU A 59 -1.34 2.11 -15.70
C LEU A 59 -2.36 1.79 -16.76
N GLY A 60 -3.16 2.77 -17.18
CA GLY A 60 -4.24 2.60 -18.12
C GLY A 60 -5.47 3.36 -17.68
N GLY A 61 -6.63 2.99 -18.20
CA GLY A 61 -7.90 3.62 -17.88
C GLY A 61 -8.38 3.32 -16.47
N ALA A 62 -9.52 3.91 -16.12
CA ALA A 62 -10.10 3.81 -14.78
C ALA A 62 -10.33 2.37 -14.34
N VAL A 63 -10.76 1.50 -15.24
CA VAL A 63 -11.02 0.08 -14.92
C VAL A 63 -9.75 -0.61 -14.45
N ILE A 64 -8.64 -0.39 -15.17
CA ILE A 64 -7.34 -0.99 -14.83
C ILE A 64 -6.83 -0.43 -13.51
N ARG A 65 -6.87 0.89 -13.35
CA ARG A 65 -6.41 1.55 -12.12
C ARG A 65 -7.19 1.07 -10.90
N ASN A 66 -8.51 0.97 -11.02
CA ASN A 66 -9.36 0.51 -9.92
C ASN A 66 -9.09 -0.95 -9.56
N ARG A 67 -8.85 -1.79 -10.57
CA ARG A 67 -8.53 -3.20 -10.34
C ARG A 67 -7.23 -3.35 -9.56
N VAL A 68 -6.18 -2.65 -9.98
CA VAL A 68 -4.88 -2.69 -9.30
C VAL A 68 -5.02 -2.18 -7.88
N ARG A 69 -5.69 -1.05 -7.68
CA ARG A 69 -5.89 -0.46 -6.35
C ARG A 69 -6.64 -1.42 -5.43
N ARG A 70 -7.70 -2.05 -5.92
CA ARG A 70 -8.48 -3.00 -5.14
C ARG A 70 -7.64 -4.21 -4.73
N ARG A 71 -6.83 -4.74 -5.65
CA ARG A 71 -5.93 -5.84 -5.35
C ARG A 71 -4.92 -5.49 -4.28
N LEU A 72 -4.31 -4.31 -4.37
CA LEU A 72 -3.35 -3.85 -3.37
C LEU A 72 -4.00 -3.66 -2.00
N ARG A 73 -5.21 -3.11 -1.96
CA ARG A 73 -5.95 -2.99 -0.69
C ARG A 73 -6.25 -4.34 -0.08
N GLU A 74 -6.63 -5.30 -0.89
CA GLU A 74 -6.90 -6.65 -0.41
C GLU A 74 -5.65 -7.32 0.12
N ILE A 75 -4.52 -7.16 -0.55
CA ILE A 75 -3.24 -7.69 -0.09
C ILE A 75 -2.89 -7.13 1.28
N VAL A 76 -2.98 -5.81 1.46
CA VAL A 76 -2.71 -5.18 2.75
C VAL A 76 -3.68 -5.69 3.81
N ARG A 77 -4.97 -5.79 3.48
CA ARG A 77 -5.96 -6.28 4.43
C ARG A 77 -5.68 -7.71 4.88
N ARG A 78 -5.27 -8.58 3.96
CA ARG A 78 -4.94 -9.98 4.29
C ARG A 78 -3.74 -10.09 5.22
N HIS A 79 -2.81 -9.16 5.14
CA HIS A 79 -1.58 -9.17 5.93
C HIS A 79 -1.57 -8.13 7.04
N GLN A 80 -2.73 -7.54 7.35
CA GLN A 80 -2.81 -6.45 8.32
C GLN A 80 -2.30 -6.82 9.71
N HIS A 81 -2.43 -8.07 10.10
CA HIS A 81 -1.96 -8.53 11.41
C HIS A 81 -0.45 -8.60 11.52
N GLU A 82 0.23 -8.60 10.38
CA GLU A 82 1.69 -8.63 10.32
C GLU A 82 2.29 -7.24 10.30
N LEU A 83 1.48 -6.19 10.17
CA LEU A 83 1.97 -4.82 10.08
C LEU A 83 2.27 -4.24 11.47
N ARG A 84 3.38 -3.52 11.57
CA ARG A 84 3.73 -2.79 12.78
C ARG A 84 2.79 -1.61 12.97
N GLN A 85 2.43 -1.33 14.21
CA GLN A 85 1.73 -0.10 14.54
C GLN A 85 2.68 1.10 14.37
N GLY A 86 2.10 2.28 14.22
CA GLY A 86 2.88 3.51 14.11
C GLY A 86 3.67 3.65 12.82
N VAL A 87 3.19 3.06 11.74
CA VAL A 87 3.82 3.18 10.42
C VAL A 87 2.80 3.71 9.43
N TRP A 88 3.20 4.76 8.70
CA TRP A 88 2.47 5.21 7.53
C TRP A 88 3.24 4.77 6.29
N PHE A 89 2.56 4.20 5.33
CA PHE A 89 3.22 3.76 4.10
C PHE A 89 2.34 3.99 2.87
N ILE A 90 3.01 4.14 1.73
CA ILE A 90 2.36 4.35 0.43
C ILE A 90 2.84 3.28 -0.52
N ILE A 91 1.91 2.59 -1.16
CA ILE A 91 2.22 1.65 -2.23
C ILE A 91 1.93 2.35 -3.55
N ILE A 92 2.95 2.46 -4.39
CA ILE A 92 2.84 3.08 -5.70
C ILE A 92 2.94 1.98 -6.75
N ALA A 93 1.90 1.83 -7.54
CA ALA A 93 1.89 0.83 -8.61
C ALA A 93 2.70 1.36 -9.79
N ARG A 94 3.68 0.59 -10.24
CA ARG A 94 4.47 0.91 -11.43
C ARG A 94 3.75 0.37 -12.66
N TYR A 95 4.17 0.81 -13.84
CA TYR A 95 3.52 0.49 -15.10
C TYR A 95 3.21 -1.01 -15.26
N GLU A 96 4.18 -1.86 -14.94
CA GLU A 96 4.03 -3.30 -15.11
C GLU A 96 3.03 -3.96 -14.15
N ALA A 97 2.59 -3.25 -13.11
CA ALA A 97 1.55 -3.75 -12.23
C ALA A 97 0.21 -3.92 -12.94
N ALA A 98 -0.01 -3.19 -14.04
CA ALA A 98 -1.26 -3.25 -14.80
C ALA A 98 -1.57 -4.66 -15.32
N THR A 99 -0.54 -5.41 -15.68
CA THR A 99 -0.68 -6.76 -16.26
C THR A 99 -0.21 -7.86 -15.32
N ALA A 100 0.20 -7.51 -14.10
CA ALA A 100 0.68 -8.48 -13.14
C ALA A 100 -0.47 -9.30 -12.54
N THR A 101 -0.16 -10.53 -12.13
CA THR A 101 -1.12 -11.33 -11.39
C THR A 101 -1.22 -10.84 -9.95
N TYR A 102 -2.31 -11.22 -9.29
CA TYR A 102 -2.48 -10.94 -7.87
C TYR A 102 -1.33 -11.52 -7.04
N ASP A 103 -0.96 -12.77 -7.34
CA ASP A 103 0.11 -13.44 -6.59
C ASP A 103 1.45 -12.73 -6.75
N ALA A 104 1.74 -12.23 -7.95
CA ALA A 104 2.98 -11.49 -8.18
C ALA A 104 2.99 -10.17 -7.41
N LEU A 105 1.86 -9.48 -7.37
CA LEU A 105 1.73 -8.23 -6.60
C LEU A 105 1.91 -8.50 -5.10
N GLU A 106 1.28 -9.55 -4.59
CA GLU A 106 1.39 -9.92 -3.18
C GLU A 106 2.82 -10.28 -2.79
N ASP A 107 3.47 -11.09 -3.60
CA ASP A 107 4.85 -11.51 -3.37
C ASP A 107 5.80 -10.32 -3.33
N GLU A 108 5.67 -9.39 -4.28
CA GLU A 108 6.53 -8.21 -4.30
C GLU A 108 6.23 -7.27 -3.15
N TRP A 109 4.96 -7.08 -2.78
CA TRP A 109 4.64 -6.24 -1.64
C TRP A 109 5.22 -6.79 -0.34
N LEU A 110 5.10 -8.09 -0.11
CA LEU A 110 5.67 -8.71 1.09
C LEU A 110 7.18 -8.52 1.13
N ARG A 111 7.84 -8.67 0.00
CA ARG A 111 9.29 -8.49 -0.11
C ARG A 111 9.70 -7.05 0.22
N LEU A 112 9.01 -6.08 -0.35
CA LEU A 112 9.27 -4.67 -0.07
C LEU A 112 8.97 -4.31 1.37
N ALA A 113 7.87 -4.82 1.92
CA ALA A 113 7.49 -4.57 3.30
C ALA A 113 8.51 -5.11 4.29
N ARG A 114 9.09 -6.27 4.01
CA ARG A 114 10.17 -6.83 4.82
C ARG A 114 11.41 -5.94 4.76
N ARG A 115 11.80 -5.50 3.57
CA ARG A 115 12.96 -4.61 3.40
C ARG A 115 12.76 -3.27 4.11
N ALA A 116 11.53 -2.78 4.13
CA ALA A 116 11.22 -1.52 4.79
C ALA A 116 11.02 -1.68 6.31
N SER A 117 11.07 -2.90 6.81
CA SER A 117 10.89 -3.23 8.23
C SER A 117 9.54 -2.79 8.78
N ILE A 118 8.49 -2.85 7.96
CA ILE A 118 7.13 -2.53 8.40
C ILE A 118 6.31 -3.76 8.81
N LEU A 119 6.86 -4.94 8.64
CA LEU A 119 6.26 -6.19 9.14
C LEU A 119 6.86 -6.57 10.49
N LEU A 120 6.02 -7.19 11.29
CA LEU A 120 6.44 -7.73 12.59
C LEU A 120 7.47 -8.85 12.44
#